data_172104aeb41385038782bf4d5267a4d2
#
_entry.id   172104aeb41385038782bf4d5267a4d2
#
_cell.length_a   1.000
_cell.length_b   1.000
_cell.length_c   1.000
_cell.angle_alpha   90.00
_cell.angle_beta   90.00
_cell.angle_gamma   90.00
#
_symmetry.space_group_name_H-M   'P 1'
#
loop_
_entity.id
_entity.type
_entity.pdbx_description
1 polymer ?
#
loop_
_entity_poly.entity_id
_entity_poly.type
_entity_poly.pdbx_seq_one_letter_code
_entity_poly.pdbx_strand_id
1 'polypeptide(L)'
;SIRRTSRSLGLRSEASGRFERGVDTIKTQNALNRAAYLLEQMGACETVAGIVEAYPEEIKPAVIKVTPEVISGRVGISISKEEMVKTLTALEFGVEEDGDALVITAPSWRNDVTCNADISEEIARIHGLDHIESHMPVLGMAQGRQFVVEDVKDSIQDYMVAVGMNEVMTYSFINQSAFDKLQLAPDDSRRNAIELLNPITDEFRVMRTTMAPSVLNAAAYNLARQHNKVAIFEVGRVYLPKELPLKEQATEKSMLCAVISGKCNDLNWCTCRDNVDFYDMKGVVEGLMAKLMLNDYKLVHYAVPYLHPGKSCAVEVDGKIIGWFGELHPLAQEAFGLPQEAYILEMEVEPLVAAAIAVPKYK
;
A
#
# COMPACT_ATOMS: atom_id res chain seq x y z
N SER A 1 23.35 8.68 -12.61
CA SER A 1 24.75 8.87 -12.29
C SER A 1 25.00 8.83 -10.78
N ILE A 2 25.28 9.88 -10.05
CA ILE A 2 25.66 9.83 -8.62
C ILE A 2 24.65 9.08 -7.74
N ARG A 3 23.35 9.32 -7.90
CA ARG A 3 22.29 8.57 -7.20
C ARG A 3 22.36 7.06 -7.47
N ARG A 4 22.59 6.66 -8.71
CA ARG A 4 22.71 5.24 -9.07
C ARG A 4 23.95 4.62 -8.47
N THR A 5 25.10 5.32 -8.55
CA THR A 5 26.37 4.87 -7.99
C THR A 5 26.28 4.72 -6.46
N SER A 6 25.76 5.72 -5.76
CA SER A 6 25.57 5.68 -4.31
C SER A 6 24.71 4.50 -3.86
N ARG A 7 23.61 4.23 -4.58
CA ARG A 7 22.74 3.07 -4.32
C ARG A 7 23.43 1.75 -4.61
N SER A 8 24.13 1.67 -5.75
CA SER A 8 24.82 0.43 -6.16
C SER A 8 25.94 0.04 -5.21
N LEU A 9 26.67 1.02 -4.66
CA LEU A 9 27.75 0.79 -3.71
C LEU A 9 27.30 0.75 -2.25
N GLY A 10 26.06 1.07 -1.95
CA GLY A 10 25.56 1.23 -0.58
C GLY A 10 26.22 2.37 0.20
N LEU A 11 26.92 3.28 -0.49
CA LEU A 11 27.67 4.39 0.09
C LEU A 11 26.87 5.69 -0.07
N ARG A 12 26.44 6.23 1.05
CA ARG A 12 25.75 7.53 1.09
C ARG A 12 26.53 8.49 1.98
N SER A 13 26.79 9.69 1.48
CA SER A 13 27.42 10.78 2.20
C SER A 13 26.64 12.08 2.01
N GLU A 14 26.90 13.09 2.83
CA GLU A 14 26.34 14.42 2.65
C GLU A 14 26.67 15.01 1.26
N ALA A 15 27.89 14.80 0.79
CA ALA A 15 28.30 15.22 -0.55
C ALA A 15 27.49 14.51 -1.64
N SER A 16 27.34 13.19 -1.58
CA SER A 16 26.54 12.43 -2.55
C SER A 16 25.08 12.86 -2.57
N GLY A 17 24.49 13.16 -1.40
CA GLY A 17 23.13 13.64 -1.27
C GLY A 17 22.91 15.02 -1.90
N ARG A 18 23.92 15.89 -1.86
CA ARG A 18 23.88 17.22 -2.51
C ARG A 18 24.12 17.11 -4.01
N PHE A 19 25.14 16.39 -4.42
CA PHE A 19 25.48 16.21 -5.84
C PHE A 19 24.39 15.47 -6.63
N GLU A 20 23.64 14.55 -6.02
CA GLU A 20 22.55 13.86 -6.72
C GLU A 20 21.37 14.76 -7.08
N ARG A 21 21.23 15.90 -6.37
CA ARG A 21 20.19 16.91 -6.60
C ARG A 21 20.66 18.04 -7.53
N GLY A 22 21.96 18.07 -7.82
CA GLY A 22 22.61 19.16 -8.55
C GLY A 22 23.17 20.23 -7.61
N VAL A 23 24.28 20.79 -8.01
CA VAL A 23 24.95 21.91 -7.30
C VAL A 23 25.19 23.04 -8.27
N ASP A 24 25.27 24.25 -7.74
CA ASP A 24 25.60 25.43 -8.51
C ASP A 24 27.10 25.40 -8.86
N THR A 25 27.42 25.21 -10.14
CA THR A 25 28.80 25.15 -10.63
C THR A 25 29.47 26.54 -10.61
N ILE A 26 28.71 27.62 -10.80
CA ILE A 26 29.23 29.00 -10.80
C ILE A 26 29.72 29.37 -9.40
N LYS A 27 29.05 28.92 -8.34
CA LYS A 27 29.47 29.21 -6.95
C LYS A 27 30.65 28.38 -6.47
N THR A 28 31.16 27.42 -7.26
CA THR A 28 32.30 26.56 -6.87
C THR A 28 33.54 27.41 -6.57
N GLN A 29 33.83 28.44 -7.38
CA GLN A 29 34.93 29.35 -7.14
C GLN A 29 34.79 30.13 -5.83
N ASN A 30 33.61 30.62 -5.53
CA ASN A 30 33.33 31.32 -4.27
C ASN A 30 33.52 30.40 -3.05
N ALA A 31 33.10 29.16 -3.17
CA ALA A 31 33.28 28.15 -2.12
C ALA A 31 34.78 27.84 -1.89
N LEU A 32 35.54 27.69 -2.98
CA LEU A 32 37.00 27.49 -2.92
C LEU A 32 37.71 28.69 -2.25
N ASN A 33 37.41 29.91 -2.69
CA ASN A 33 37.95 31.14 -2.10
C ASN A 33 37.59 31.25 -0.61
N ARG A 34 36.37 30.90 -0.23
CA ARG A 34 35.96 30.89 1.20
C ARG A 34 36.73 29.87 2.01
N ALA A 35 36.93 28.65 1.46
CA ALA A 35 37.72 27.61 2.11
C ALA A 35 39.19 28.07 2.32
N ALA A 36 39.84 28.63 1.27
CA ALA A 36 41.18 29.17 1.35
C ALA A 36 41.29 30.26 2.43
N TYR A 37 40.37 31.23 2.42
CA TYR A 37 40.30 32.25 3.43
C TYR A 37 40.19 31.73 4.86
N LEU A 38 39.37 30.75 5.09
CA LEU A 38 39.20 30.13 6.41
C LEU A 38 40.47 29.39 6.87
N LEU A 39 41.15 28.69 5.97
CA LEU A 39 42.41 28.01 6.28
C LEU A 39 43.51 29.03 6.65
N GLU A 40 43.61 30.16 5.96
CA GLU A 40 44.54 31.26 6.32
C GLU A 40 44.20 31.82 7.70
N GLN A 41 42.92 32.11 7.97
CA GLN A 41 42.46 32.63 9.27
C GLN A 41 42.81 31.69 10.43
N MET A 42 42.79 30.40 10.18
CA MET A 42 43.18 29.39 11.15
C MET A 42 44.70 29.24 11.29
N GLY A 43 45.48 29.91 10.47
CA GLY A 43 46.94 29.75 10.44
C GLY A 43 47.41 28.38 9.93
N ALA A 44 46.54 27.68 9.21
CA ALA A 44 46.81 26.30 8.72
C ALA A 44 47.60 26.29 7.40
N CYS A 45 47.54 27.34 6.60
CA CYS A 45 48.26 27.47 5.33
C CYS A 45 48.46 28.93 4.91
N GLU A 46 49.31 29.12 3.91
CA GLU A 46 49.43 30.33 3.11
C GLU A 46 48.85 30.05 1.72
N THR A 47 47.96 30.91 1.22
CA THR A 47 47.35 30.71 -0.09
C THR A 47 48.17 31.32 -1.19
N VAL A 48 48.47 30.61 -2.25
CA VAL A 48 49.13 31.08 -3.45
C VAL A 48 48.10 31.70 -4.39
N ALA A 49 48.36 32.90 -4.89
CA ALA A 49 47.46 33.56 -5.82
C ALA A 49 47.37 32.81 -7.17
N GLY A 50 46.17 32.75 -7.70
CA GLY A 50 45.85 32.14 -8.99
C GLY A 50 44.88 30.93 -8.86
N ILE A 51 44.15 30.72 -9.92
CA ILE A 51 43.15 29.60 -10.03
C ILE A 51 43.49 28.81 -11.28
N VAL A 52 43.50 27.47 -11.13
CA VAL A 52 43.55 26.55 -12.26
C VAL A 52 42.17 25.95 -12.40
N GLU A 53 41.52 26.16 -13.54
CA GLU A 53 40.17 25.75 -13.82
C GLU A 53 40.14 24.82 -15.04
N ALA A 54 39.32 23.78 -14.97
CA ALA A 54 38.95 22.93 -16.09
C ALA A 54 37.40 22.81 -16.10
N TYR A 55 36.76 23.67 -16.90
CA TYR A 55 35.31 23.73 -17.07
C TYR A 55 34.96 23.50 -18.54
N PRO A 56 34.97 22.23 -19.03
CA PRO A 56 34.89 21.92 -20.46
C PRO A 56 33.52 22.24 -21.07
N GLU A 57 32.45 22.25 -20.29
CA GLU A 57 31.10 22.54 -20.76
C GLU A 57 30.39 23.50 -19.80
N GLU A 58 30.17 24.72 -20.27
CA GLU A 58 29.50 25.76 -19.46
C GLU A 58 28.00 25.49 -19.35
N ILE A 59 27.51 25.35 -18.12
CA ILE A 59 26.07 25.21 -17.83
C ILE A 59 25.42 26.60 -17.89
N LYS A 60 24.55 26.79 -18.89
CA LYS A 60 23.80 28.04 -19.07
C LYS A 60 22.55 28.04 -18.19
N PRO A 61 22.18 29.19 -17.59
CA PRO A 61 20.92 29.35 -16.88
C PRO A 61 19.71 28.98 -17.78
N ALA A 62 18.67 28.45 -17.20
CA ALA A 62 17.42 28.25 -17.90
C ALA A 62 16.76 29.59 -18.22
N VAL A 63 16.34 29.78 -19.48
CA VAL A 63 15.58 30.94 -19.91
C VAL A 63 14.18 30.50 -20.32
N ILE A 64 13.19 31.06 -19.62
CA ILE A 64 11.80 30.67 -19.75
C ILE A 64 10.97 31.85 -20.23
N LYS A 65 10.29 31.70 -21.38
CA LYS A 65 9.36 32.69 -21.91
C LYS A 65 7.94 32.30 -21.58
N VAL A 66 7.19 33.16 -20.90
CA VAL A 66 5.81 32.90 -20.48
C VAL A 66 5.02 34.19 -20.37
N THR A 67 3.70 34.11 -20.62
CA THR A 67 2.82 35.29 -20.43
C THR A 67 2.13 35.25 -19.06
N PRO A 68 1.76 36.44 -18.50
CA PRO A 68 1.03 36.52 -17.23
C PRO A 68 -0.29 35.74 -17.22
N GLU A 69 -0.95 35.65 -18.37
CA GLU A 69 -2.22 34.90 -18.49
C GLU A 69 -2.01 33.39 -18.30
N VAL A 70 -0.91 32.84 -18.83
CA VAL A 70 -0.56 31.41 -18.65
C VAL A 70 -0.26 31.13 -17.19
N ILE A 71 0.45 32.02 -16.51
CA ILE A 71 0.74 31.89 -15.08
C ILE A 71 -0.53 31.96 -14.26
N SER A 72 -1.34 33.01 -14.45
CA SER A 72 -2.61 33.23 -13.75
C SER A 72 -3.59 32.08 -14.00
N GLY A 73 -3.69 31.59 -15.24
CA GLY A 73 -4.54 30.44 -15.57
C GLY A 73 -4.10 29.13 -14.90
N ARG A 74 -2.79 28.95 -14.69
CA ARG A 74 -2.26 27.78 -13.99
C ARG A 74 -2.45 27.86 -12.49
N VAL A 75 -2.24 29.05 -11.90
CA VAL A 75 -2.45 29.29 -10.46
C VAL A 75 -3.94 29.29 -10.11
N GLY A 76 -4.79 29.67 -11.05
CA GLY A 76 -6.26 29.71 -10.86
C GLY A 76 -6.78 31.04 -10.35
N ILE A 77 -5.93 32.06 -10.20
CA ILE A 77 -6.29 33.42 -9.79
C ILE A 77 -5.59 34.45 -10.68
N SER A 78 -6.17 35.63 -10.79
CA SER A 78 -5.56 36.73 -11.55
C SER A 78 -4.48 37.40 -10.70
N ILE A 79 -3.23 37.38 -11.16
CA ILE A 79 -2.08 38.08 -10.56
C ILE A 79 -1.57 39.10 -11.57
N SER A 80 -1.27 40.32 -11.12
CA SER A 80 -0.81 41.35 -12.03
C SER A 80 0.63 41.10 -12.52
N LYS A 81 0.94 41.60 -13.72
CA LYS A 81 2.31 41.51 -14.30
C LYS A 81 3.34 42.14 -13.39
N GLU A 82 3.02 43.30 -12.80
CA GLU A 82 3.88 44.04 -11.90
C GLU A 82 4.20 43.22 -10.64
N GLU A 83 3.23 42.52 -10.09
CA GLU A 83 3.42 41.65 -8.93
C GLU A 83 4.28 40.43 -9.28
N MET A 84 4.06 39.83 -10.44
CA MET A 84 4.90 38.72 -10.92
C MET A 84 6.37 39.17 -11.08
N VAL A 85 6.61 40.31 -11.74
CA VAL A 85 7.94 40.85 -11.92
C VAL A 85 8.60 41.18 -10.56
N LYS A 86 7.87 41.81 -9.64
CA LYS A 86 8.35 42.11 -8.29
C LYS A 86 8.74 40.84 -7.54
N THR A 87 7.90 39.84 -7.58
CA THR A 87 8.12 38.53 -6.91
C THR A 87 9.34 37.82 -7.45
N LEU A 88 9.44 37.68 -8.77
CA LEU A 88 10.56 36.99 -9.41
C LEU A 88 11.88 37.76 -9.20
N THR A 89 11.87 39.11 -9.27
CA THR A 89 13.05 39.91 -9.00
C THR A 89 13.51 39.78 -7.54
N ALA A 90 12.56 39.71 -6.59
CA ALA A 90 12.88 39.48 -5.18
C ALA A 90 13.48 38.10 -4.91
N LEU A 91 13.15 37.13 -5.76
CA LEU A 91 13.73 35.76 -5.76
C LEU A 91 15.03 35.64 -6.59
N GLU A 92 15.58 36.79 -7.02
CA GLU A 92 16.83 36.91 -7.81
C GLU A 92 16.74 36.29 -9.23
N PHE A 93 15.53 36.13 -9.80
CA PHE A 93 15.39 35.81 -11.23
C PHE A 93 15.67 37.07 -12.07
N GLY A 94 16.38 36.88 -13.19
CA GLY A 94 16.43 37.88 -14.24
C GLY A 94 15.08 37.97 -14.94
N VAL A 95 14.48 39.17 -15.04
CA VAL A 95 13.19 39.34 -15.71
C VAL A 95 13.29 40.43 -16.73
N GLU A 96 13.01 40.12 -18.00
CA GLU A 96 12.92 41.04 -19.10
C GLU A 96 11.50 41.01 -19.68
N GLU A 97 11.00 42.20 -20.06
CA GLU A 97 9.68 42.28 -20.70
C GLU A 97 9.83 42.26 -22.22
N ASP A 98 9.09 41.33 -22.86
CA ASP A 98 9.03 41.21 -24.33
C ASP A 98 7.55 41.24 -24.76
N GLY A 99 7.06 42.48 -24.93
CA GLY A 99 5.64 42.72 -25.18
C GLY A 99 4.74 42.24 -24.04
N ASP A 100 3.85 41.34 -24.37
CA ASP A 100 2.94 40.71 -23.37
C ASP A 100 3.61 39.59 -22.58
N ALA A 101 4.78 39.13 -23.02
CA ALA A 101 5.48 38.01 -22.37
C ALA A 101 6.56 38.52 -21.41
N LEU A 102 6.92 37.67 -20.44
CA LEU A 102 8.08 37.78 -19.57
C LEU A 102 9.14 36.77 -20.06
N VAL A 103 10.37 37.23 -20.23
CA VAL A 103 11.55 36.40 -20.43
C VAL A 103 12.28 36.30 -19.10
N ILE A 104 12.25 35.11 -18.52
CA ILE A 104 12.70 34.87 -17.14
C ILE A 104 13.96 34.02 -17.18
N THR A 105 15.04 34.51 -16.61
CA THR A 105 16.31 33.79 -16.47
C THR A 105 16.43 33.25 -15.05
N ALA A 106 16.48 31.94 -14.89
CA ALA A 106 16.62 31.32 -13.58
C ALA A 106 18.03 31.53 -13.01
N PRO A 107 18.17 31.84 -11.70
CA PRO A 107 19.47 31.87 -11.04
C PRO A 107 20.20 30.53 -11.14
N SER A 108 21.54 30.58 -11.19
CA SER A 108 22.37 29.36 -11.38
C SER A 108 22.19 28.27 -10.32
N TRP A 109 21.74 28.63 -9.13
CA TRP A 109 21.48 27.69 -8.04
C TRP A 109 20.07 27.09 -8.05
N ARG A 110 19.18 27.57 -8.93
CA ARG A 110 17.82 27.06 -9.12
C ARG A 110 17.78 26.07 -10.29
N ASN A 111 18.48 24.95 -10.13
CA ASN A 111 18.51 23.88 -11.11
C ASN A 111 17.15 23.16 -11.26
N ASP A 112 16.23 23.42 -10.35
CA ASP A 112 14.87 22.91 -10.31
C ASP A 112 13.93 23.67 -11.25
N VAL A 113 14.22 24.93 -11.55
CA VAL A 113 13.36 25.78 -12.39
C VAL A 113 13.76 25.66 -13.85
N THR A 114 12.94 24.97 -14.63
CA THR A 114 13.23 24.64 -16.03
C THR A 114 12.10 24.96 -16.98
N CYS A 115 10.88 25.19 -16.48
CA CYS A 115 9.70 25.41 -17.29
C CYS A 115 8.73 26.45 -16.68
N ASN A 116 7.69 26.81 -17.44
CA ASN A 116 6.68 27.77 -17.00
C ASN A 116 5.86 27.30 -15.78
N ALA A 117 5.76 26.01 -15.54
CA ALA A 117 5.10 25.48 -14.36
C ALA A 117 5.86 25.85 -13.08
N ASP A 118 7.20 25.74 -13.12
CA ASP A 118 8.08 26.06 -12.00
C ASP A 118 8.00 27.56 -11.69
N ILE A 119 7.91 28.42 -12.71
CA ILE A 119 7.70 29.88 -12.53
C ILE A 119 6.33 30.16 -11.88
N SER A 120 5.28 29.43 -12.30
CA SER A 120 3.95 29.58 -11.69
C SER A 120 3.95 29.15 -10.23
N GLU A 121 4.70 28.11 -9.87
CA GLU A 121 4.89 27.65 -8.48
C GLU A 121 5.55 28.74 -7.62
N GLU A 122 6.65 29.34 -8.10
CA GLU A 122 7.35 30.39 -7.36
C GLU A 122 6.45 31.60 -7.08
N ILE A 123 5.67 32.01 -8.08
CA ILE A 123 4.73 33.13 -7.93
C ILE A 123 3.60 32.76 -6.95
N ALA A 124 3.00 31.59 -7.11
CA ALA A 124 1.93 31.13 -6.22
C ALA A 124 2.40 31.00 -4.76
N ARG A 125 3.61 30.47 -4.56
CA ARG A 125 4.22 30.28 -3.24
C ARG A 125 4.44 31.60 -2.49
N ILE A 126 4.87 32.65 -3.19
CA ILE A 126 5.12 33.95 -2.58
C ILE A 126 3.83 34.78 -2.47
N HIS A 127 2.93 34.68 -3.46
CA HIS A 127 1.61 35.31 -3.40
C HIS A 127 0.78 34.79 -2.21
N GLY A 128 0.91 33.51 -1.90
CA GLY A 128 0.21 32.80 -0.83
C GLY A 128 -0.93 31.92 -1.33
N LEU A 129 -0.85 30.64 -1.04
CA LEU A 129 -1.87 29.66 -1.43
C LEU A 129 -3.22 29.89 -0.72
N ASP A 130 -3.22 30.59 0.41
CA ASP A 130 -4.42 30.94 1.17
C ASP A 130 -5.34 31.92 0.42
N HIS A 131 -4.82 32.62 -0.59
CA HIS A 131 -5.59 33.51 -1.46
C HIS A 131 -6.35 32.77 -2.57
N ILE A 132 -6.09 31.45 -2.74
CA ILE A 132 -6.76 30.63 -3.74
C ILE A 132 -8.03 30.04 -3.11
N GLU A 133 -9.18 30.51 -3.57
CA GLU A 133 -10.46 30.01 -3.09
C GLU A 133 -10.71 28.55 -3.54
N SER A 134 -11.16 27.74 -2.59
CA SER A 134 -11.58 26.38 -2.90
C SER A 134 -12.93 26.40 -3.61
N HIS A 135 -12.99 25.79 -4.77
CA HIS A 135 -14.24 25.65 -5.51
C HIS A 135 -14.41 24.21 -6.02
N MET A 136 -15.65 23.82 -6.20
CA MET A 136 -15.96 22.50 -6.76
C MET A 136 -15.58 22.48 -8.24
N PRO A 137 -14.88 21.43 -8.70
CA PRO A 137 -14.55 21.28 -10.11
C PRO A 137 -15.84 21.18 -10.94
N VAL A 138 -15.90 21.93 -12.04
CA VAL A 138 -16.99 21.81 -13.02
C VAL A 138 -16.69 20.63 -13.92
N LEU A 139 -17.25 19.48 -13.58
CA LEU A 139 -17.11 18.24 -14.35
C LEU A 139 -18.46 17.89 -14.99
N GLY A 140 -18.41 17.30 -16.17
CA GLY A 140 -19.59 16.63 -16.73
C GLY A 140 -20.04 15.55 -15.74
N MET A 141 -21.35 15.48 -15.48
CA MET A 141 -21.89 14.42 -14.63
C MET A 141 -21.62 13.06 -15.27
N ALA A 142 -20.66 12.33 -14.70
CA ALA A 142 -20.49 10.92 -15.00
C ALA A 142 -21.24 10.11 -13.95
N GLN A 143 -22.10 9.21 -14.38
CA GLN A 143 -22.73 8.27 -13.46
C GLN A 143 -21.63 7.34 -12.94
N GLY A 144 -21.28 7.47 -11.67
CA GLY A 144 -20.40 6.51 -11.00
C GLY A 144 -21.07 5.14 -11.03
N ARG A 145 -20.33 4.13 -11.44
CA ARG A 145 -20.77 2.74 -11.41
C ARG A 145 -19.73 1.92 -10.65
N GLN A 146 -20.15 1.29 -9.59
CA GLN A 146 -19.35 0.30 -8.89
C GLN A 146 -19.23 -0.96 -9.78
N PHE A 147 -18.11 -1.63 -9.73
CA PHE A 147 -17.97 -2.91 -10.41
C PHE A 147 -18.71 -3.99 -9.62
N VAL A 148 -19.38 -4.90 -10.31
CA VAL A 148 -20.14 -6.00 -9.68
C VAL A 148 -19.28 -6.82 -8.70
N VAL A 149 -18.00 -6.96 -8.97
CA VAL A 149 -17.04 -7.65 -8.09
C VAL A 149 -16.95 -6.96 -6.74
N GLU A 150 -16.89 -5.63 -6.71
CA GLU A 150 -16.81 -4.87 -5.45
C GLU A 150 -18.14 -4.88 -4.71
N ASP A 151 -19.28 -4.78 -5.43
CA ASP A 151 -20.63 -4.92 -4.81
C ASP A 151 -20.80 -6.26 -4.08
N VAL A 152 -20.27 -7.35 -4.66
CA VAL A 152 -20.35 -8.68 -4.04
C VAL A 152 -19.40 -8.78 -2.84
N LYS A 153 -18.19 -8.20 -2.92
CA LYS A 153 -17.26 -8.15 -1.78
C LYS A 153 -17.87 -7.36 -0.62
N ASP A 154 -18.44 -6.19 -0.90
CA ASP A 154 -19.13 -5.38 0.11
C ASP A 154 -20.29 -6.17 0.75
N SER A 155 -21.05 -6.91 -0.06
CA SER A 155 -22.13 -7.77 0.43
C SER A 155 -21.64 -8.93 1.32
N ILE A 156 -20.44 -9.48 1.03
CA ILE A 156 -19.78 -10.48 1.88
C ILE A 156 -19.37 -9.83 3.20
N GLN A 157 -18.70 -8.69 3.16
CA GLN A 157 -18.25 -7.96 4.35
C GLN A 157 -19.43 -7.56 5.23
N ASP A 158 -20.47 -6.95 4.65
CA ASP A 158 -21.70 -6.58 5.34
C ASP A 158 -22.37 -7.79 6.02
N TYR A 159 -22.41 -8.92 5.34
CA TYR A 159 -22.95 -10.15 5.91
C TYR A 159 -22.12 -10.64 7.11
N MET A 160 -20.79 -10.68 6.97
CA MET A 160 -19.91 -11.11 8.05
C MET A 160 -20.03 -10.21 9.29
N VAL A 161 -20.15 -8.89 9.09
CA VAL A 161 -20.43 -7.95 10.17
C VAL A 161 -21.82 -8.20 10.78
N ALA A 162 -22.84 -8.44 9.95
CA ALA A 162 -24.22 -8.66 10.41
C ALA A 162 -24.36 -9.94 11.26
N VAL A 163 -23.56 -10.97 11.02
CA VAL A 163 -23.52 -12.17 11.86
C VAL A 163 -22.63 -12.04 13.10
N GLY A 164 -22.12 -10.83 13.38
CA GLY A 164 -21.43 -10.48 14.61
C GLY A 164 -19.91 -10.71 14.58
N MET A 165 -19.31 -10.76 13.40
CA MET A 165 -17.85 -10.81 13.26
C MET A 165 -17.24 -9.41 13.10
N ASN A 166 -16.00 -9.27 13.54
CA ASN A 166 -15.22 -8.06 13.35
C ASN A 166 -14.24 -8.22 12.18
N GLU A 167 -14.20 -7.25 11.31
CA GLU A 167 -13.21 -7.23 10.23
C GLU A 167 -11.81 -6.94 10.79
N VAL A 168 -10.83 -7.67 10.29
CA VAL A 168 -9.42 -7.45 10.56
C VAL A 168 -8.67 -7.24 9.25
N MET A 169 -7.61 -6.44 9.28
CA MET A 169 -6.70 -6.25 8.17
C MET A 169 -5.30 -6.68 8.61
N THR A 170 -4.82 -7.75 8.03
CA THR A 170 -3.51 -8.31 8.34
C THR A 170 -2.53 -8.06 7.20
N TYR A 171 -1.23 -8.17 7.50
CA TYR A 171 -0.22 -8.05 6.47
C TYR A 171 -0.29 -9.18 5.45
N SER A 172 0.00 -8.85 4.20
CA SER A 172 0.15 -9.85 3.12
C SER A 172 1.45 -10.67 3.22
N PHE A 173 2.23 -10.44 4.26
CA PHE A 173 3.51 -11.08 4.52
C PHE A 173 3.41 -11.95 5.76
N ILE A 174 4.04 -13.13 5.70
CA ILE A 174 4.05 -14.09 6.78
C ILE A 174 5.47 -14.63 7.01
N ASN A 175 5.66 -15.30 8.16
CA ASN A 175 6.84 -16.08 8.40
C ASN A 175 6.75 -17.43 7.65
N GLN A 176 7.83 -17.89 7.08
CA GLN A 176 7.86 -19.20 6.38
C GLN A 176 7.53 -20.36 7.31
N SER A 177 7.84 -20.27 8.61
CA SER A 177 7.46 -21.27 9.62
C SER A 177 5.94 -21.41 9.82
N ALA A 178 5.15 -20.46 9.32
CA ALA A 178 3.68 -20.55 9.37
C ALA A 178 3.13 -21.78 8.62
N PHE A 179 3.81 -22.22 7.57
CA PHE A 179 3.45 -23.42 6.85
C PHE A 179 3.64 -24.70 7.68
N ASP A 180 4.66 -24.73 8.55
CA ASP A 180 4.87 -25.83 9.49
C ASP A 180 3.80 -25.83 10.58
N LYS A 181 3.42 -24.65 11.10
CA LYS A 181 2.31 -24.50 12.04
C LYS A 181 0.97 -24.97 11.47
N LEU A 182 0.76 -24.80 10.16
CA LEU A 182 -0.41 -25.34 9.44
C LEU A 182 -0.30 -26.83 9.12
N GLN A 183 0.74 -27.54 9.57
CA GLN A 183 0.97 -28.97 9.29
C GLN A 183 1.01 -29.29 7.79
N LEU A 184 1.38 -28.33 6.94
CA LEU A 184 1.48 -28.58 5.50
C LEU A 184 2.63 -29.53 5.19
N ALA A 185 2.41 -30.50 4.30
CA ALA A 185 3.45 -31.39 3.84
C ALA A 185 4.58 -30.62 3.14
N PRO A 186 5.83 -31.13 3.11
CA PRO A 186 6.96 -30.43 2.48
C PRO A 186 6.75 -30.13 0.99
N ASP A 187 5.95 -30.91 0.29
CA ASP A 187 5.61 -30.81 -1.12
C ASP A 187 4.28 -30.06 -1.38
N ASP A 188 3.64 -29.54 -0.35
CA ASP A 188 2.39 -28.77 -0.51
C ASP A 188 2.64 -27.50 -1.31
N SER A 189 1.83 -27.29 -2.35
CA SER A 189 1.97 -26.16 -3.26
C SER A 189 1.90 -24.78 -2.58
N ARG A 190 1.22 -24.69 -1.44
CA ARG A 190 1.13 -23.46 -0.62
C ARG A 190 2.45 -23.05 -0.02
N ARG A 191 3.46 -23.96 0.08
CA ARG A 191 4.81 -23.64 0.51
C ARG A 191 5.63 -22.90 -0.56
N ASN A 192 5.17 -22.90 -1.82
CA ASN A 192 5.79 -22.13 -2.88
C ASN A 192 5.43 -20.64 -2.72
N ALA A 193 6.05 -19.98 -1.77
CA ALA A 193 5.81 -18.59 -1.45
C ALA A 193 6.90 -17.67 -2.03
N ILE A 194 6.52 -16.46 -2.40
CA ILE A 194 7.44 -15.45 -2.93
C ILE A 194 8.21 -14.85 -1.76
N GLU A 195 9.54 -14.94 -1.81
CA GLU A 195 10.42 -14.34 -0.82
C GLU A 195 10.66 -12.86 -1.15
N LEU A 196 10.60 -12.00 -0.12
CA LEU A 196 10.88 -10.57 -0.24
C LEU A 196 12.40 -10.34 -0.27
N LEU A 197 12.87 -9.50 -1.19
CA LEU A 197 14.27 -9.10 -1.27
C LEU A 197 14.73 -8.32 -0.02
N ASN A 198 13.87 -7.46 0.51
CA ASN A 198 14.16 -6.60 1.65
C ASN A 198 13.01 -6.69 2.66
N PRO A 199 12.89 -7.79 3.42
CA PRO A 199 11.83 -7.92 4.42
C PRO A 199 12.04 -6.90 5.55
N ILE A 200 10.95 -6.38 6.09
CA ILE A 200 10.98 -5.43 7.22
C ILE A 200 11.54 -6.13 8.48
N THR A 201 11.11 -7.36 8.70
CA THR A 201 11.59 -8.25 9.76
C THR A 201 11.57 -9.69 9.25
N ASP A 202 12.25 -10.60 9.95
CA ASP A 202 12.20 -12.05 9.62
C ASP A 202 10.81 -12.65 9.79
N GLU A 203 9.91 -12.00 10.56
CA GLU A 203 8.52 -12.41 10.72
C GLU A 203 7.68 -12.19 9.46
N PHE A 204 8.12 -11.30 8.56
CA PHE A 204 7.41 -10.92 7.34
C PHE A 204 8.26 -11.16 6.10
N ARG A 205 8.76 -12.40 5.97
CA ARG A 205 9.75 -12.74 4.95
C ARG A 205 9.16 -13.18 3.62
N VAL A 206 7.97 -13.78 3.62
CA VAL A 206 7.34 -14.33 2.41
C VAL A 206 5.93 -13.79 2.23
N MET A 207 5.48 -13.70 0.97
CA MET A 207 4.09 -13.35 0.67
C MET A 207 3.18 -14.54 0.99
N ARG A 208 2.01 -14.27 1.59
CA ARG A 208 1.06 -15.30 1.97
C ARG A 208 0.44 -15.98 0.75
N THR A 209 0.40 -17.30 0.77
CA THR A 209 -0.29 -18.16 -0.20
C THR A 209 -1.62 -18.71 0.33
N THR A 210 -1.91 -18.47 1.61
CA THR A 210 -3.15 -18.78 2.33
C THR A 210 -3.39 -17.71 3.39
N MET A 211 -4.64 -17.42 3.71
CA MET A 211 -5.01 -16.41 4.70
C MET A 211 -4.91 -16.93 6.14
N ALA A 212 -5.01 -18.24 6.32
CA ALA A 212 -5.13 -18.88 7.62
C ALA A 212 -4.09 -18.42 8.65
N PRO A 213 -2.76 -18.35 8.36
CA PRO A 213 -1.78 -17.95 9.36
C PRO A 213 -2.02 -16.55 9.90
N SER A 214 -2.38 -15.61 9.04
CA SER A 214 -2.57 -14.21 9.40
C SER A 214 -3.75 -14.03 10.34
N VAL A 215 -4.90 -14.64 10.01
CA VAL A 215 -6.12 -14.51 10.81
C VAL A 215 -6.02 -15.33 12.12
N LEU A 216 -5.36 -16.52 12.10
CA LEU A 216 -5.10 -17.31 13.30
C LEU A 216 -4.17 -16.57 14.29
N ASN A 217 -3.13 -15.91 13.81
CA ASN A 217 -2.27 -15.07 14.67
C ASN A 217 -3.06 -13.91 15.29
N ALA A 218 -3.95 -13.27 14.53
CA ALA A 218 -4.83 -12.22 15.06
C ALA A 218 -5.78 -12.77 16.13
N ALA A 219 -6.35 -13.96 15.93
CA ALA A 219 -7.19 -14.62 16.91
C ALA A 219 -6.40 -14.97 18.19
N ALA A 220 -5.24 -15.58 18.06
CA ALA A 220 -4.36 -15.92 19.18
C ALA A 220 -3.94 -14.66 19.98
N TYR A 221 -3.60 -13.57 19.28
CA TYR A 221 -3.25 -12.29 19.91
C TYR A 221 -4.39 -11.74 20.78
N ASN A 222 -5.64 -11.83 20.31
CA ASN A 222 -6.80 -11.36 21.06
C ASN A 222 -7.11 -12.29 22.25
N LEU A 223 -7.11 -13.60 22.06
CA LEU A 223 -7.34 -14.56 23.14
C LEU A 223 -6.30 -14.47 24.25
N ALA A 224 -5.02 -14.23 23.92
CA ALA A 224 -3.96 -14.02 24.90
C ALA A 224 -4.17 -12.74 25.74
N ARG A 225 -5.03 -11.82 25.32
CA ARG A 225 -5.43 -10.59 26.05
C ARG A 225 -6.75 -10.72 26.79
N GLN A 226 -7.11 -11.95 27.13
CA GLN A 226 -8.31 -12.28 27.93
C GLN A 226 -9.66 -11.94 27.25
N HIS A 227 -9.67 -11.81 25.92
CA HIS A 227 -10.94 -11.81 25.21
C HIS A 227 -11.53 -13.23 25.20
N ASN A 228 -12.69 -13.41 25.82
CA ASN A 228 -13.35 -14.69 25.95
C ASN A 228 -14.06 -15.14 24.65
N LYS A 229 -14.21 -14.23 23.72
CA LYS A 229 -14.87 -14.42 22.42
C LYS A 229 -14.00 -13.80 21.36
N VAL A 230 -13.74 -14.56 20.31
CA VAL A 230 -13.12 -14.08 19.08
C VAL A 230 -14.00 -14.51 17.91
N ALA A 231 -14.46 -13.55 17.13
CA ALA A 231 -15.18 -13.76 15.88
C ALA A 231 -14.66 -12.70 14.91
N ILE A 232 -13.73 -13.09 14.06
CA ILE A 232 -13.01 -12.18 13.17
C ILE A 232 -12.99 -12.71 11.75
N PHE A 233 -12.95 -11.81 10.76
CA PHE A 233 -12.80 -12.16 9.37
C PHE A 233 -11.93 -11.15 8.61
N GLU A 234 -11.43 -11.56 7.47
CA GLU A 234 -10.72 -10.71 6.53
C GLU A 234 -11.08 -11.11 5.09
N VAL A 235 -11.39 -10.11 4.27
CA VAL A 235 -11.41 -10.27 2.82
C VAL A 235 -10.11 -9.70 2.28
N GLY A 236 -9.19 -10.58 1.90
CA GLY A 236 -7.83 -10.21 1.53
C GLY A 236 -7.34 -10.97 0.30
N ARG A 237 -6.08 -10.75 -0.06
CA ARG A 237 -5.46 -11.42 -1.21
C ARG A 237 -4.39 -12.41 -0.77
N VAL A 238 -4.26 -13.48 -1.55
CA VAL A 238 -3.14 -14.42 -1.53
C VAL A 238 -2.38 -14.35 -2.84
N TYR A 239 -1.10 -14.72 -2.82
CA TYR A 239 -0.17 -14.51 -3.93
C TYR A 239 0.44 -15.85 -4.34
N LEU A 240 0.03 -16.36 -5.50
CA LEU A 240 0.42 -17.68 -5.99
C LEU A 240 1.40 -17.53 -7.15
N PRO A 241 2.69 -17.83 -6.96
CA PRO A 241 3.66 -17.81 -8.03
C PRO A 241 3.39 -18.95 -9.02
N LYS A 242 3.54 -18.69 -10.31
CA LYS A 242 3.53 -19.73 -11.33
C LYS A 242 4.83 -20.52 -11.34
N GLU A 243 5.95 -19.83 -11.11
CA GLU A 243 7.30 -20.39 -11.01
C GLU A 243 8.15 -19.57 -10.04
N LEU A 244 9.18 -20.18 -9.46
CA LEU A 244 10.19 -19.51 -8.65
C LEU A 244 11.59 -19.82 -9.23
N PRO A 245 12.50 -18.82 -9.37
CA PRO A 245 12.28 -17.40 -9.10
C PRO A 245 11.26 -16.80 -10.08
N LEU A 246 10.54 -15.75 -9.62
CA LEU A 246 9.51 -15.09 -10.42
C LEU A 246 10.07 -14.56 -11.75
N LYS A 247 9.43 -14.95 -12.86
CA LYS A 247 9.63 -14.34 -14.20
C LYS A 247 8.44 -13.49 -14.62
N GLU A 248 7.25 -13.82 -14.11
CA GLU A 248 6.01 -13.11 -14.35
C GLU A 248 5.36 -12.71 -13.04
N GLN A 249 4.41 -11.81 -13.11
CA GLN A 249 3.62 -11.43 -11.94
C GLN A 249 2.86 -12.64 -11.38
N ALA A 250 2.85 -12.76 -10.05
CA ALA A 250 2.10 -13.81 -9.37
C ALA A 250 0.59 -13.68 -9.63
N THR A 251 -0.11 -14.80 -9.57
CA THR A 251 -1.58 -14.80 -9.58
C THR A 251 -2.07 -14.32 -8.22
N GLU A 252 -2.83 -13.25 -8.21
CA GLU A 252 -3.53 -12.76 -7.02
C GLU A 252 -4.93 -13.34 -6.99
N LYS A 253 -5.33 -13.91 -5.83
CA LYS A 253 -6.70 -14.37 -5.59
C LYS A 253 -7.28 -13.66 -4.39
N SER A 254 -8.53 -13.19 -4.50
CA SER A 254 -9.28 -12.69 -3.35
C SER A 254 -9.83 -13.86 -2.53
N MET A 255 -9.61 -13.80 -1.22
CA MET A 255 -10.01 -14.82 -0.27
C MET A 255 -10.81 -14.21 0.86
N LEU A 256 -11.86 -14.90 1.30
CA LEU A 256 -12.49 -14.69 2.59
C LEU A 256 -11.87 -15.67 3.58
N CYS A 257 -11.39 -15.19 4.71
CA CYS A 257 -10.99 -16.04 5.83
C CYS A 257 -11.67 -15.55 7.10
N ALA A 258 -12.19 -16.47 7.90
CA ALA A 258 -12.84 -16.16 9.17
C ALA A 258 -12.46 -17.15 10.25
N VAL A 259 -12.38 -16.68 11.49
CA VAL A 259 -12.09 -17.50 12.67
C VAL A 259 -13.09 -17.17 13.78
N ILE A 260 -13.68 -18.19 14.38
CA ILE A 260 -14.46 -18.08 15.61
C ILE A 260 -13.84 -18.96 16.69
N SER A 261 -13.80 -18.46 17.92
CA SER A 261 -13.29 -19.20 19.08
C SER A 261 -13.87 -18.63 20.38
N GLY A 262 -14.08 -19.48 21.35
CA GLY A 262 -14.54 -19.10 22.69
C GLY A 262 -16.05 -19.06 22.81
N LYS A 263 -16.59 -18.04 23.46
CA LYS A 263 -18.02 -17.94 23.75
C LYS A 263 -18.83 -17.52 22.51
N CYS A 264 -20.01 -18.11 22.34
CA CYS A 264 -20.95 -17.70 21.29
C CYS A 264 -21.38 -16.23 21.45
N ASN A 265 -21.63 -15.81 22.66
CA ASN A 265 -22.17 -14.50 22.97
C ASN A 265 -21.39 -13.81 24.10
N ASP A 266 -21.47 -12.50 24.12
CA ASP A 266 -21.01 -11.71 25.26
C ASP A 266 -21.85 -12.03 26.51
N LEU A 267 -21.21 -11.94 27.68
CA LEU A 267 -21.87 -12.25 28.96
C LEU A 267 -23.02 -11.27 29.19
N ASN A 268 -24.24 -11.80 29.16
CA ASN A 268 -25.44 -11.09 29.60
C ASN A 268 -26.41 -12.06 30.29
N TRP A 269 -27.51 -11.56 30.80
CA TRP A 269 -28.45 -12.34 31.60
C TRP A 269 -29.39 -13.26 30.81
N CYS A 270 -29.50 -13.06 29.48
CA CYS A 270 -30.45 -13.79 28.64
C CYS A 270 -29.80 -14.63 27.53
N THR A 271 -28.48 -14.60 27.36
CA THR A 271 -27.81 -15.35 26.30
C THR A 271 -27.21 -16.68 26.78
N CYS A 272 -27.12 -17.61 25.84
CA CYS A 272 -26.41 -18.85 26.02
C CYS A 272 -24.93 -18.61 26.37
N ARG A 273 -24.40 -19.39 27.32
CA ARG A 273 -23.02 -19.33 27.78
C ARG A 273 -22.13 -20.38 27.11
N ASP A 274 -22.63 -21.05 26.10
CA ASP A 274 -21.91 -22.12 25.43
C ASP A 274 -20.74 -21.58 24.62
N ASN A 275 -19.78 -22.42 24.35
CA ASN A 275 -18.71 -22.11 23.42
C ASN A 275 -19.24 -22.32 21.98
N VAL A 276 -18.58 -21.62 21.04
CA VAL A 276 -18.83 -21.85 19.60
C VAL A 276 -18.45 -23.27 19.23
N ASP A 277 -19.15 -23.82 18.23
CA ASP A 277 -18.91 -25.16 17.72
C ASP A 277 -18.82 -25.18 16.17
N PHE A 278 -18.71 -26.39 15.62
CA PHE A 278 -18.67 -26.58 14.18
C PHE A 278 -19.93 -26.05 13.47
N TYR A 279 -21.08 -26.15 14.12
CA TYR A 279 -22.36 -25.74 13.52
C TYR A 279 -22.52 -24.22 13.48
N ASP A 280 -21.86 -23.50 14.39
CA ASP A 280 -21.81 -22.03 14.32
C ASP A 280 -21.08 -21.57 13.05
N MET A 281 -19.90 -22.14 12.76
CA MET A 281 -19.18 -21.84 11.51
C MET A 281 -19.95 -22.32 10.29
N LYS A 282 -20.57 -23.50 10.36
CA LYS A 282 -21.44 -24.00 9.29
C LYS A 282 -22.60 -23.04 9.02
N GLY A 283 -23.24 -22.52 10.07
CA GLY A 283 -24.32 -21.52 9.95
C GLY A 283 -23.88 -20.25 9.28
N VAL A 284 -22.66 -19.76 9.57
CA VAL A 284 -22.06 -18.61 8.87
C VAL A 284 -21.91 -18.89 7.38
N VAL A 285 -21.40 -20.08 7.01
CA VAL A 285 -21.22 -20.46 5.60
C VAL A 285 -22.57 -20.58 4.88
N GLU A 286 -23.52 -21.31 5.45
CA GLU A 286 -24.85 -21.49 4.85
C GLU A 286 -25.60 -20.17 4.69
N GLY A 287 -25.51 -19.29 5.69
CA GLY A 287 -26.10 -17.96 5.63
C GLY A 287 -25.43 -17.06 4.58
N LEU A 288 -24.11 -17.18 4.39
CA LEU A 288 -23.41 -16.47 3.31
C LEU A 288 -23.89 -16.94 1.94
N MET A 289 -24.01 -18.26 1.74
CA MET A 289 -24.55 -18.82 0.49
C MET A 289 -25.97 -18.29 0.23
N ALA A 290 -26.82 -18.29 1.25
CA ALA A 290 -28.17 -17.75 1.15
C ALA A 290 -28.20 -16.25 0.84
N LYS A 291 -27.34 -15.44 1.48
CA LYS A 291 -27.18 -14.01 1.22
C LYS A 291 -26.81 -13.71 -0.23
N LEU A 292 -25.94 -14.52 -0.80
CA LEU A 292 -25.50 -14.41 -2.19
C LEU A 292 -26.43 -15.12 -3.18
N MET A 293 -27.56 -15.70 -2.71
CA MET A 293 -28.53 -16.47 -3.49
C MET A 293 -27.91 -17.68 -4.20
N LEU A 294 -26.87 -18.25 -3.65
CA LEU A 294 -26.17 -19.41 -4.14
C LEU A 294 -26.86 -20.67 -3.61
N ASN A 295 -27.77 -21.26 -4.41
CA ASN A 295 -28.57 -22.41 -3.98
C ASN A 295 -27.97 -23.77 -4.41
N ASP A 296 -27.16 -23.77 -5.48
CA ASP A 296 -26.59 -24.98 -6.06
C ASP A 296 -25.18 -25.23 -5.54
N TYR A 297 -25.04 -25.53 -4.25
CA TYR A 297 -23.78 -25.93 -3.65
C TYR A 297 -23.95 -27.23 -2.84
N LYS A 298 -22.84 -27.90 -2.58
CA LYS A 298 -22.79 -29.05 -1.72
C LYS A 298 -21.76 -28.89 -0.62
N LEU A 299 -22.08 -29.38 0.54
CA LEU A 299 -21.15 -29.55 1.64
C LEU A 299 -20.60 -30.98 1.60
N VAL A 300 -19.30 -31.11 1.40
CA VAL A 300 -18.62 -32.38 1.29
C VAL A 300 -17.52 -32.53 2.32
N HIS A 301 -17.28 -33.73 2.80
CA HIS A 301 -16.14 -33.99 3.68
C HIS A 301 -14.84 -33.69 2.90
N TYR A 302 -13.94 -32.90 3.50
CA TYR A 302 -12.69 -32.49 2.84
C TYR A 302 -11.54 -32.44 3.85
N ALA A 303 -10.48 -33.15 3.57
CA ALA A 303 -9.31 -33.21 4.42
C ALA A 303 -8.37 -32.01 4.14
N VAL A 304 -8.17 -31.17 5.15
CA VAL A 304 -7.19 -30.08 5.13
C VAL A 304 -6.20 -30.33 6.26
N PRO A 305 -4.88 -30.24 6.04
CA PRO A 305 -3.88 -30.65 7.03
C PRO A 305 -4.02 -29.98 8.41
N TYR A 306 -4.46 -28.72 8.44
CA TYR A 306 -4.65 -27.95 9.66
C TYR A 306 -6.09 -28.01 10.21
N LEU A 307 -6.98 -28.80 9.63
CA LEU A 307 -8.32 -29.03 10.16
C LEU A 307 -8.45 -30.41 10.80
N HIS A 308 -9.34 -30.52 11.77
CA HIS A 308 -9.67 -31.79 12.43
C HIS A 308 -10.31 -32.74 11.42
N PRO A 309 -9.81 -33.98 11.25
CA PRO A 309 -10.24 -34.86 10.18
C PRO A 309 -11.73 -35.26 10.24
N GLY A 310 -12.32 -35.31 11.44
CA GLY A 310 -13.74 -35.62 11.62
C GLY A 310 -14.68 -34.42 11.69
N LYS A 311 -14.14 -33.20 11.65
CA LYS A 311 -14.91 -31.93 11.76
C LYS A 311 -14.46 -30.94 10.72
N SER A 312 -14.31 -31.38 9.47
CA SER A 312 -13.91 -30.57 8.33
C SER A 312 -14.85 -30.74 7.16
N CYS A 313 -15.12 -29.66 6.45
CA CYS A 313 -16.06 -29.61 5.36
C CYS A 313 -15.57 -28.64 4.28
N ALA A 314 -15.86 -28.95 3.02
CA ALA A 314 -15.67 -28.01 1.92
C ALA A 314 -16.99 -27.61 1.28
N VAL A 315 -16.99 -26.45 0.67
CA VAL A 315 -18.07 -25.95 -0.19
C VAL A 315 -17.71 -26.27 -1.63
N GLU A 316 -18.54 -27.10 -2.27
CA GLU A 316 -18.42 -27.47 -3.68
C GLU A 316 -19.49 -26.75 -4.50
N VAL A 317 -19.08 -26.07 -5.55
CA VAL A 317 -19.95 -25.43 -6.55
C VAL A 317 -19.52 -25.90 -7.93
N ASP A 318 -20.45 -26.39 -8.74
CA ASP A 318 -20.18 -26.92 -10.09
C ASP A 318 -19.03 -27.95 -10.14
N GLY A 319 -18.93 -28.79 -9.11
CA GLY A 319 -17.90 -29.82 -9.00
C GLY A 319 -16.51 -29.31 -8.63
N LYS A 320 -16.38 -28.05 -8.22
CA LYS A 320 -15.12 -27.44 -7.76
C LYS A 320 -15.22 -27.03 -6.30
N ILE A 321 -14.18 -27.33 -5.54
CA ILE A 321 -14.04 -26.83 -4.17
C ILE A 321 -13.68 -25.35 -4.25
N ILE A 322 -14.52 -24.50 -3.67
CA ILE A 322 -14.33 -23.04 -3.61
C ILE A 322 -13.86 -22.56 -2.24
N GLY A 323 -13.95 -23.42 -1.22
CA GLY A 323 -13.53 -23.10 0.13
C GLY A 323 -13.73 -24.27 1.06
N TRP A 324 -13.21 -24.14 2.26
CA TRP A 324 -13.33 -25.16 3.32
C TRP A 324 -13.44 -24.49 4.69
N PHE A 325 -14.03 -25.20 5.60
CA PHE A 325 -14.18 -24.77 6.99
C PHE A 325 -14.17 -25.97 7.95
N GLY A 326 -13.89 -25.72 9.20
CA GLY A 326 -13.90 -26.74 10.23
C GLY A 326 -13.19 -26.35 11.50
N GLU A 327 -13.15 -27.30 12.43
CA GLU A 327 -12.36 -27.19 13.66
C GLU A 327 -10.87 -27.25 13.32
N LEU A 328 -10.09 -26.40 13.97
CA LEU A 328 -8.64 -26.41 13.81
C LEU A 328 -8.07 -27.71 14.41
N HIS A 329 -7.11 -28.34 13.73
CA HIS A 329 -6.42 -29.51 14.25
C HIS A 329 -5.68 -29.18 15.56
N PRO A 330 -5.72 -30.04 16.60
CA PRO A 330 -5.08 -29.74 17.89
C PRO A 330 -3.59 -29.33 17.77
N LEU A 331 -2.84 -29.97 16.90
CA LEU A 331 -1.43 -29.62 16.67
C LEU A 331 -1.27 -28.22 16.05
N ALA A 332 -2.16 -27.82 15.15
CA ALA A 332 -2.15 -26.47 14.59
C ALA A 332 -2.61 -25.45 15.63
N GLN A 333 -3.63 -25.78 16.43
CA GLN A 333 -4.09 -24.96 17.55
C GLN A 333 -2.95 -24.67 18.54
N GLU A 334 -2.21 -25.68 18.97
CA GLU A 334 -1.06 -25.55 19.84
C GLU A 334 0.05 -24.70 19.20
N ALA A 335 0.37 -24.96 17.92
CA ALA A 335 1.42 -24.25 17.19
C ALA A 335 1.13 -22.75 17.00
N PHE A 336 -0.14 -22.35 16.90
CA PHE A 336 -0.56 -20.94 16.88
C PHE A 336 -0.80 -20.35 18.28
N GLY A 337 -0.71 -21.16 19.35
CA GLY A 337 -0.90 -20.70 20.73
C GLY A 337 -2.36 -20.36 21.07
N LEU A 338 -3.31 -21.04 20.46
CA LEU A 338 -4.74 -20.86 20.75
C LEU A 338 -5.11 -21.69 22.00
N PRO A 339 -5.65 -21.07 23.05
CA PRO A 339 -5.90 -21.75 24.33
C PRO A 339 -7.15 -22.65 24.33
N GLN A 340 -7.97 -22.60 23.29
CA GLN A 340 -9.25 -23.30 23.18
C GLN A 340 -9.56 -23.62 21.71
N GLU A 341 -10.61 -24.43 21.48
CA GLU A 341 -11.02 -24.79 20.13
C GLU A 341 -11.31 -23.55 19.30
N ALA A 342 -10.88 -23.59 18.04
CA ALA A 342 -11.13 -22.57 17.05
C ALA A 342 -11.64 -23.20 15.75
N TYR A 343 -12.55 -22.52 15.11
CA TYR A 343 -13.14 -22.91 13.84
C TYR A 343 -12.76 -21.87 12.79
N ILE A 344 -12.24 -22.33 11.67
CA ILE A 344 -11.76 -21.50 10.59
C ILE A 344 -12.52 -21.76 9.30
N LEU A 345 -12.76 -20.70 8.54
CA LEU A 345 -13.25 -20.70 7.16
C LEU A 345 -12.20 -20.06 6.27
N GLU A 346 -11.92 -20.66 5.12
CA GLU A 346 -11.15 -20.05 4.04
C GLU A 346 -11.84 -20.36 2.71
N MET A 347 -12.14 -19.30 1.90
CA MET A 347 -12.96 -19.42 0.69
C MET A 347 -12.50 -18.45 -0.38
N GLU A 348 -12.46 -18.90 -1.65
CA GLU A 348 -12.19 -18.04 -2.81
C GLU A 348 -13.40 -17.12 -3.08
N VAL A 349 -13.14 -15.83 -3.32
CA VAL A 349 -14.20 -14.82 -3.55
C VAL A 349 -14.66 -14.82 -5.00
N GLU A 350 -13.76 -15.01 -5.96
CA GLU A 350 -14.10 -14.97 -7.39
C GLU A 350 -15.21 -15.95 -7.79
N PRO A 351 -15.26 -17.22 -7.31
CA PRO A 351 -16.37 -18.10 -7.59
C PRO A 351 -17.70 -17.61 -7.00
N LEU A 352 -17.66 -16.96 -5.84
CA LEU A 352 -18.85 -16.36 -5.22
C LEU A 352 -19.37 -15.19 -6.07
N VAL A 353 -18.46 -14.35 -6.59
CA VAL A 353 -18.82 -13.26 -7.51
C VAL A 353 -19.49 -13.81 -8.77
N ALA A 354 -18.91 -14.84 -9.37
CA ALA A 354 -19.43 -15.43 -10.60
C ALA A 354 -20.85 -15.99 -10.40
N ALA A 355 -21.11 -16.58 -9.23
CA ALA A 355 -22.42 -17.15 -8.91
C ALA A 355 -23.46 -16.09 -8.49
N ALA A 356 -23.04 -15.02 -7.81
CA ALA A 356 -23.91 -13.93 -7.34
C ALA A 356 -24.40 -13.00 -8.47
N ILE A 357 -23.76 -13.01 -9.65
CA ILE A 357 -24.15 -12.16 -10.81
C ILE A 357 -25.50 -12.59 -11.43
N ALA A 358 -25.97 -13.79 -11.18
CA ALA A 358 -27.27 -14.23 -11.65
C ALA A 358 -28.39 -13.49 -10.93
N VAL A 359 -28.90 -12.40 -11.53
CA VAL A 359 -30.08 -11.69 -11.03
C VAL A 359 -31.26 -12.69 -10.94
N PRO A 360 -31.85 -12.88 -9.76
CA PRO A 360 -32.98 -13.80 -9.63
C PRO A 360 -34.13 -13.30 -10.49
N LYS A 361 -34.57 -14.13 -11.42
CA LYS A 361 -35.80 -13.84 -12.18
C LYS A 361 -36.99 -14.20 -11.30
N TYR A 362 -37.86 -13.23 -11.04
CA TYR A 362 -39.15 -13.50 -10.45
C TYR A 362 -39.92 -14.48 -11.36
N LYS A 363 -40.39 -15.58 -10.78
CA LYS A 363 -41.25 -16.55 -11.45
C LYS A 363 -42.71 -16.20 -11.19
#